data_b0639f9bf2b3a227961b4cebbc8ed479
#
_entry.id   b0639f9bf2b3a227961b4cebbc8ed479
#
_cell.length_a   1.000
_cell.length_b   1.000
_cell.length_c   1.000
_cell.angle_alpha   90.00
_cell.angle_beta   90.00
_cell.angle_gamma   90.00
#
_symmetry.space_group_name_H-M   'P 1'
#
loop_
_entity.id
_entity.type
_entity.pdbx_description
1 polymer ?
#
loop_
_entity_poly.entity_id
_entity_poly.type
_entity_poly.pdbx_seq_one_letter_code
_entity_poly.pdbx_strand_id
1 'polypeptide(L)'
;MTHRKSAFELTAAEQNRFLQVITAMNTDNDPTLYAQFVGIHADMRHHMHTGMGGGAVGRQRFLPWHRDFLLKFETAMQQIDPAAFIPYWHWSTDRALPPWLAEFNFTVIVPATDMTAPQIVNVIRHPQLDGLPTDAQISFLETNSRMNYTQFTGVLEGYHNTVHNLVGGTMGDIMISPCDPLFWMHHAEVDRICSIWQADPANQGKRPALSPIHAILDPWDPDTVDTVASITTLGYDYV
;
A
#
# COMPACT_ATOMS: atom_id res chain seq x y z
N MET A 1 19.04 -6.39 2.43
CA MET A 1 18.26 -5.41 1.65
C MET A 1 17.25 -6.18 0.83
N THR A 2 15.98 -5.85 0.93
CA THR A 2 14.89 -6.49 0.16
C THR A 2 14.73 -5.78 -1.19
N HIS A 3 14.66 -6.53 -2.29
CA HIS A 3 14.45 -6.00 -3.64
C HIS A 3 13.02 -6.29 -4.08
N ARG A 4 12.17 -5.26 -4.08
CA ARG A 4 10.78 -5.36 -4.56
C ARG A 4 10.76 -5.27 -6.07
N LYS A 5 10.16 -6.27 -6.73
CA LYS A 5 10.10 -6.42 -8.19
C LYS A 5 8.71 -6.11 -8.72
N SER A 6 8.63 -5.81 -10.02
CA SER A 6 7.34 -5.75 -10.71
C SER A 6 6.61 -7.09 -10.62
N ALA A 7 5.30 -7.04 -10.35
CA ALA A 7 4.44 -8.21 -10.29
C ALA A 7 4.37 -8.98 -11.63
N PHE A 8 4.71 -8.30 -12.74
CA PHE A 8 4.77 -8.88 -14.09
C PHE A 8 6.12 -9.52 -14.43
N GLU A 9 7.16 -9.24 -13.63
CA GLU A 9 8.52 -9.76 -13.84
C GLU A 9 8.89 -10.89 -12.88
N LEU A 10 7.96 -11.29 -12.00
CA LEU A 10 8.19 -12.37 -11.06
C LEU A 10 8.32 -13.72 -11.76
N THR A 11 9.32 -14.48 -11.36
CA THR A 11 9.39 -15.91 -11.69
C THR A 11 8.22 -16.68 -11.08
N ALA A 12 7.85 -17.82 -11.65
CA ALA A 12 6.82 -18.68 -11.09
C ALA A 12 7.09 -19.08 -9.62
N ALA A 13 8.35 -19.21 -9.24
CA ALA A 13 8.73 -19.52 -7.86
C ALA A 13 8.45 -18.35 -6.92
N GLU A 14 8.68 -17.09 -7.34
CA GLU A 14 8.39 -15.90 -6.57
C GLU A 14 6.88 -15.65 -6.46
N GLN A 15 6.12 -15.86 -7.55
CA GLN A 15 4.66 -15.82 -7.54
C GLN A 15 4.07 -16.81 -6.53
N ASN A 16 4.51 -18.08 -6.62
CA ASN A 16 4.06 -19.14 -5.70
C ASN A 16 4.43 -18.82 -4.25
N ARG A 17 5.65 -18.33 -4.00
CA ARG A 17 6.08 -17.90 -2.66
C ARG A 17 5.16 -16.85 -2.08
N PHE A 18 4.86 -15.79 -2.83
CA PHE A 18 3.94 -14.73 -2.39
C PHE A 18 2.58 -15.31 -2.00
N LEU A 19 1.96 -16.12 -2.89
CA LEU A 19 0.65 -16.73 -2.63
C LEU A 19 0.66 -17.69 -1.44
N GLN A 20 1.71 -18.49 -1.28
CA GLN A 20 1.86 -19.41 -0.13
C GLN A 20 2.00 -18.64 1.18
N VAL A 21 2.80 -17.58 1.21
CA VAL A 21 3.03 -16.78 2.42
C VAL A 21 1.76 -16.05 2.85
N ILE A 22 1.05 -15.38 1.94
CA ILE A 22 -0.21 -14.71 2.31
C ILE A 22 -1.30 -15.71 2.72
N THR A 23 -1.31 -16.90 2.14
CA THR A 23 -2.20 -17.99 2.57
C THR A 23 -1.85 -18.44 3.99
N ALA A 24 -0.57 -18.62 4.30
CA ALA A 24 -0.12 -18.97 5.64
C ALA A 24 -0.43 -17.86 6.67
N MET A 25 -0.27 -16.57 6.30
CA MET A 25 -0.69 -15.47 7.17
C MET A 25 -2.18 -15.47 7.48
N ASN A 26 -2.99 -16.07 6.61
CA ASN A 26 -4.46 -16.16 6.76
C ASN A 26 -4.94 -17.48 7.33
N THR A 27 -4.09 -18.21 8.03
CA THR A 27 -4.38 -19.46 8.73
C THR A 27 -4.03 -19.38 10.23
N ASP A 28 -4.46 -20.35 11.01
CA ASP A 28 -4.01 -20.74 12.35
C ASP A 28 -4.32 -19.81 13.54
N ASN A 29 -4.81 -18.60 13.35
CA ASN A 29 -5.20 -17.69 14.45
C ASN A 29 -6.61 -17.14 14.23
N ASP A 30 -7.22 -16.64 15.29
CA ASP A 30 -8.49 -15.91 15.23
C ASP A 30 -8.38 -14.62 16.07
N PRO A 31 -8.30 -13.42 15.45
CA PRO A 31 -8.16 -13.21 14.00
C PRO A 31 -6.80 -13.66 13.45
N THR A 32 -6.79 -14.08 12.18
CA THR A 32 -5.56 -14.45 11.47
C THR A 32 -4.61 -13.25 11.38
N LEU A 33 -3.31 -13.50 11.20
CA LEU A 33 -2.33 -12.42 11.05
C LEU A 33 -2.68 -11.48 9.88
N TYR A 34 -3.15 -12.05 8.76
CA TYR A 34 -3.62 -11.27 7.60
C TYR A 34 -4.81 -10.39 7.98
N ALA A 35 -5.81 -10.95 8.67
CA ALA A 35 -7.00 -10.24 9.09
C ALA A 35 -6.71 -9.12 10.10
N GLN A 36 -5.68 -9.26 10.95
CA GLN A 36 -5.24 -8.19 11.84
C GLN A 36 -4.76 -6.96 11.05
N PHE A 37 -3.98 -7.16 9.98
CA PHE A 37 -3.58 -6.05 9.10
C PHE A 37 -4.79 -5.39 8.43
N VAL A 38 -5.78 -6.17 7.97
CA VAL A 38 -7.02 -5.62 7.43
C VAL A 38 -7.72 -4.75 8.47
N GLY A 39 -7.82 -5.23 9.71
CA GLY A 39 -8.43 -4.49 10.83
C GLY A 39 -7.73 -3.18 11.14
N ILE A 40 -6.39 -3.15 11.10
CA ILE A 40 -5.60 -1.92 11.29
C ILE A 40 -5.96 -0.87 10.22
N HIS A 41 -6.02 -1.25 8.95
CA HIS A 41 -6.39 -0.32 7.88
C HIS A 41 -7.86 0.13 7.97
N ALA A 42 -8.75 -0.75 8.42
CA ALA A 42 -10.17 -0.40 8.61
C ALA A 42 -10.40 0.62 9.75
N ASP A 43 -9.45 0.83 10.63
CA ASP A 43 -9.55 1.83 11.70
C ASP A 43 -9.16 3.23 11.21
N MET A 44 -10.15 3.96 10.69
CA MET A 44 -9.95 5.31 10.15
C MET A 44 -9.49 6.35 11.18
N ARG A 45 -9.46 6.01 12.49
CA ARG A 45 -8.89 6.89 13.53
C ARG A 45 -7.40 7.10 13.39
N HIS A 46 -6.72 6.25 12.63
CA HIS A 46 -5.30 6.44 12.27
C HIS A 46 -5.07 7.63 11.33
N HIS A 47 -6.13 8.20 10.76
CA HIS A 47 -6.07 9.39 9.87
C HIS A 47 -5.02 9.25 8.75
N MET A 48 -4.99 8.09 8.07
CA MET A 48 -4.02 7.80 7.01
C MET A 48 -4.49 8.19 5.59
N HIS A 49 -5.71 8.73 5.48
CA HIS A 49 -6.27 9.22 4.21
C HIS A 49 -6.80 10.64 4.35
N THR A 50 -6.83 11.39 3.23
CA THR A 50 -7.49 12.71 3.19
C THR A 50 -8.99 12.59 3.46
N GLY A 51 -9.62 11.54 2.93
CA GLY A 51 -11.01 11.19 3.21
C GLY A 51 -11.24 10.64 4.62
N MET A 52 -12.46 10.20 4.90
CA MET A 52 -12.85 9.49 6.14
C MET A 52 -12.44 10.23 7.43
N GLY A 53 -12.48 11.56 7.42
CA GLY A 53 -12.18 12.38 8.59
C GLY A 53 -10.72 12.76 8.77
N GLY A 54 -9.78 12.25 7.97
CA GLY A 54 -8.35 12.56 8.10
C GLY A 54 -7.97 13.98 7.66
N GLY A 55 -8.65 14.54 6.66
CA GLY A 55 -8.45 15.92 6.21
C GLY A 55 -6.99 16.26 5.90
N ALA A 56 -6.52 17.41 6.39
CA ALA A 56 -5.15 17.86 6.16
C ALA A 56 -4.09 16.96 6.83
N VAL A 57 -4.39 16.39 7.99
CA VAL A 57 -3.50 15.46 8.70
C VAL A 57 -3.39 14.16 7.90
N GLY A 58 -4.51 13.59 7.49
CA GLY A 58 -4.54 12.36 6.68
C GLY A 58 -3.76 12.52 5.38
N ARG A 59 -3.92 13.65 4.68
CA ARG A 59 -3.13 13.95 3.47
C ARG A 59 -1.62 13.92 3.73
N GLN A 60 -1.17 14.46 4.86
CA GLN A 60 0.25 14.48 5.20
C GLN A 60 0.77 13.10 5.62
N ARG A 61 -0.10 12.27 6.25
CA ARG A 61 0.23 10.93 6.74
C ARG A 61 0.09 9.85 5.67
N PHE A 62 -0.65 10.08 4.58
CA PHE A 62 -0.99 9.08 3.58
C PHE A 62 0.23 8.25 3.14
N LEU A 63 1.28 8.89 2.62
CA LEU A 63 2.45 8.17 2.11
C LEU A 63 3.28 7.51 3.23
N PRO A 64 3.71 8.22 4.30
CA PRO A 64 4.52 7.60 5.34
C PRO A 64 3.77 6.51 6.11
N TRP A 65 2.46 6.66 6.35
CA TRP A 65 1.68 5.63 7.03
C TRP A 65 1.59 4.34 6.20
N HIS A 66 1.28 4.44 4.91
CA HIS A 66 1.20 3.27 4.05
C HIS A 66 2.58 2.64 3.79
N ARG A 67 3.66 3.43 3.76
CA ARG A 67 5.03 2.92 3.71
C ARG A 67 5.36 2.05 4.93
N ASP A 68 5.04 2.53 6.14
CA ASP A 68 5.24 1.77 7.37
C ASP A 68 4.35 0.52 7.39
N PHE A 69 3.11 0.66 6.97
CA PHE A 69 2.16 -0.45 6.85
C PHE A 69 2.68 -1.57 5.94
N LEU A 70 3.21 -1.22 4.77
CA LEU A 70 3.88 -2.17 3.87
C LEU A 70 5.08 -2.83 4.54
N LEU A 71 5.91 -2.06 5.24
CA LEU A 71 7.09 -2.59 5.93
C LEU A 71 6.72 -3.60 7.01
N LYS A 72 5.70 -3.29 7.82
CA LYS A 72 5.19 -4.20 8.86
C LYS A 72 4.62 -5.49 8.25
N PHE A 73 3.84 -5.36 7.17
CA PHE A 73 3.30 -6.53 6.48
C PHE A 73 4.39 -7.39 5.85
N GLU A 74 5.36 -6.78 5.15
CA GLU A 74 6.49 -7.50 4.56
C GLU A 74 7.36 -8.16 5.63
N THR A 75 7.58 -7.50 6.77
CA THR A 75 8.28 -8.09 7.92
C THR A 75 7.54 -9.33 8.43
N ALA A 76 6.22 -9.27 8.53
CA ALA A 76 5.41 -10.42 8.92
C ALA A 76 5.48 -11.56 7.89
N MET A 77 5.47 -11.25 6.58
CA MET A 77 5.71 -12.23 5.53
C MET A 77 7.08 -12.92 5.70
N GLN A 78 8.12 -12.14 6.01
CA GLN A 78 9.50 -12.63 6.16
C GLN A 78 9.73 -13.48 7.43
N GLN A 79 8.84 -13.41 8.42
CA GLN A 79 8.83 -14.36 9.53
C GLN A 79 8.40 -15.77 9.08
N ILE A 80 7.64 -15.88 7.99
CA ILE A 80 7.19 -17.15 7.41
C ILE A 80 8.21 -17.66 6.38
N ASP A 81 8.60 -16.80 5.42
CA ASP A 81 9.65 -17.09 4.44
C ASP A 81 10.56 -15.85 4.30
N PRO A 82 11.82 -15.92 4.77
CA PRO A 82 12.76 -14.79 4.72
C PRO A 82 13.05 -14.24 3.32
N ALA A 83 12.71 -14.98 2.25
CA ALA A 83 12.85 -14.55 0.87
C ALA A 83 11.57 -13.91 0.30
N ALA A 84 10.52 -13.79 1.12
CA ALA A 84 9.28 -13.14 0.69
C ALA A 84 9.44 -11.61 0.62
N PHE A 85 8.78 -11.02 -0.33
CA PHE A 85 8.68 -9.57 -0.50
C PHE A 85 7.33 -9.20 -1.12
N ILE A 86 6.94 -7.92 -1.00
CA ILE A 86 5.75 -7.39 -1.64
C ILE A 86 6.14 -6.94 -3.06
N PRO A 87 5.63 -7.55 -4.12
CA PRO A 87 5.85 -7.03 -5.47
C PRO A 87 5.06 -5.75 -5.69
N TYR A 88 5.49 -4.87 -6.61
CA TYR A 88 4.70 -3.72 -7.02
C TYR A 88 3.96 -3.96 -8.33
N TRP A 89 2.75 -3.41 -8.45
CA TRP A 89 2.00 -3.43 -9.70
C TRP A 89 2.15 -2.08 -10.41
N HIS A 90 2.98 -2.06 -11.45
CA HIS A 90 3.25 -0.85 -12.25
C HIS A 90 2.05 -0.52 -13.17
N TRP A 91 0.90 -0.21 -12.57
CA TRP A 91 -0.40 -0.06 -13.24
C TRP A 91 -0.44 1.03 -14.32
N SER A 92 0.48 2.00 -14.34
CA SER A 92 0.57 3.00 -15.42
C SER A 92 1.07 2.38 -16.73
N THR A 93 1.89 1.34 -16.66
CA THR A 93 2.49 0.62 -17.78
C THR A 93 1.79 -0.71 -18.03
N ASP A 94 1.58 -1.52 -16.99
CA ASP A 94 1.09 -2.90 -17.10
C ASP A 94 -0.43 -2.99 -17.28
N ARG A 95 -1.17 -1.96 -17.30
CA ARG A 95 -2.60 -1.75 -17.62
C ARG A 95 -3.51 -3.00 -17.58
N ALA A 96 -3.14 -4.01 -16.80
CA ALA A 96 -3.85 -5.26 -16.57
C ALA A 96 -3.59 -5.74 -15.15
N LEU A 97 -4.44 -6.59 -14.60
CA LEU A 97 -4.17 -7.27 -13.35
C LEU A 97 -3.05 -8.30 -13.56
N PRO A 98 -2.15 -8.52 -12.56
CA PRO A 98 -1.17 -9.60 -12.65
C PRO A 98 -1.88 -10.94 -12.92
N PRO A 99 -1.59 -11.63 -14.05
CA PRO A 99 -2.37 -12.81 -14.46
C PRO A 99 -2.39 -13.94 -13.42
N TRP A 100 -1.28 -14.12 -12.70
CA TRP A 100 -1.14 -15.13 -11.67
C TRP A 100 -1.94 -14.83 -10.39
N LEU A 101 -2.36 -13.56 -10.19
CA LEU A 101 -3.20 -13.15 -9.08
C LEU A 101 -4.69 -13.06 -9.49
N ALA A 102 -4.98 -12.88 -10.77
CA ALA A 102 -6.35 -12.61 -11.27
C ALA A 102 -7.33 -13.72 -10.88
N GLU A 103 -6.89 -14.98 -10.95
CA GLU A 103 -7.69 -16.18 -10.63
C GLU A 103 -7.50 -16.67 -9.18
N PHE A 104 -6.71 -15.98 -8.37
CA PHE A 104 -6.47 -16.39 -6.99
C PHE A 104 -7.68 -16.07 -6.12
N ASN A 105 -8.34 -17.13 -5.64
CA ASN A 105 -9.47 -17.00 -4.72
C ASN A 105 -8.95 -16.85 -3.29
N PHE A 106 -9.37 -15.79 -2.62
CA PHE A 106 -8.95 -15.48 -1.27
C PHE A 106 -10.16 -15.03 -0.43
N THR A 107 -10.25 -15.55 0.79
CA THR A 107 -11.32 -15.21 1.73
C THR A 107 -10.69 -14.80 3.05
N VAL A 108 -11.10 -13.68 3.61
CA VAL A 108 -10.62 -13.18 4.90
C VAL A 108 -11.80 -13.04 5.85
N ILE A 109 -11.63 -13.53 7.08
CA ILE A 109 -12.56 -13.27 8.19
C ILE A 109 -12.07 -12.01 8.89
N VAL A 110 -12.67 -10.88 8.53
CA VAL A 110 -12.31 -9.56 9.09
C VAL A 110 -12.88 -9.46 10.50
N PRO A 111 -12.06 -9.16 11.53
CA PRO A 111 -12.55 -9.00 12.89
C PRO A 111 -13.41 -7.75 13.03
N ALA A 112 -14.19 -7.70 14.11
CA ALA A 112 -14.84 -6.45 14.49
C ALA A 112 -13.81 -5.37 14.78
N THR A 113 -14.09 -4.15 14.35
CA THR A 113 -13.40 -2.93 14.75
C THR A 113 -14.41 -2.00 15.42
N ASP A 114 -13.95 -0.89 15.98
CA ASP A 114 -14.88 0.12 16.52
C ASP A 114 -15.80 0.74 15.44
N MET A 115 -15.44 0.56 14.16
CA MET A 115 -16.15 1.14 13.03
C MET A 115 -16.92 0.11 12.19
N THR A 116 -16.58 -1.18 12.29
CA THR A 116 -17.17 -2.25 11.48
C THR A 116 -17.50 -3.48 12.30
N ALA A 117 -18.64 -4.12 11.99
CA ALA A 117 -18.96 -5.46 12.50
C ALA A 117 -18.02 -6.50 11.84
N PRO A 118 -17.82 -7.68 12.48
CA PRO A 118 -17.05 -8.74 11.88
C PRO A 118 -17.76 -9.23 10.62
N GLN A 119 -16.98 -9.59 9.58
CA GLN A 119 -17.53 -10.02 8.31
C GLN A 119 -16.63 -11.01 7.59
N ILE A 120 -17.21 -11.86 6.76
CA ILE A 120 -16.49 -12.74 5.85
C ILE A 120 -16.40 -12.05 4.49
N VAL A 121 -15.20 -11.77 4.03
CA VAL A 121 -14.93 -11.12 2.74
C VAL A 121 -14.35 -12.14 1.77
N ASN A 122 -15.14 -12.52 0.77
CA ASN A 122 -14.62 -13.19 -0.41
C ASN A 122 -14.09 -12.12 -1.36
N VAL A 123 -12.82 -12.19 -1.73
CA VAL A 123 -12.21 -11.22 -2.63
C VAL A 123 -12.85 -11.29 -4.01
N ILE A 124 -13.38 -10.17 -4.46
CA ILE A 124 -13.96 -10.01 -5.80
C ILE A 124 -13.40 -8.77 -6.48
N ARG A 125 -13.22 -8.81 -7.78
CA ARG A 125 -12.73 -7.70 -8.60
C ARG A 125 -13.66 -7.48 -9.79
N HIS A 126 -13.90 -6.23 -10.15
CA HIS A 126 -14.70 -5.83 -11.32
C HIS A 126 -13.90 -4.83 -12.17
N PRO A 127 -12.75 -5.25 -12.73
CA PRO A 127 -11.79 -4.34 -13.31
C PRO A 127 -12.30 -3.60 -14.55
N GLN A 128 -12.14 -2.27 -14.55
CA GLN A 128 -12.41 -1.37 -15.66
C GLN A 128 -11.19 -0.48 -15.89
N LEU A 129 -10.10 -1.07 -16.35
CA LEU A 129 -8.74 -0.52 -16.25
C LEU A 129 -8.40 0.54 -17.32
N ASP A 130 -9.28 0.85 -18.25
CA ASP A 130 -9.03 1.84 -19.31
C ASP A 130 -8.73 3.25 -18.77
N GLY A 131 -9.27 3.56 -17.59
CA GLY A 131 -9.08 4.85 -16.91
C GLY A 131 -7.85 4.93 -15.99
N LEU A 132 -6.98 3.92 -15.95
CA LEU A 132 -5.77 3.97 -15.13
C LEU A 132 -4.91 5.18 -15.49
N PRO A 133 -4.24 5.82 -14.50
CA PRO A 133 -3.28 6.88 -14.77
C PRO A 133 -2.23 6.40 -15.77
N THR A 134 -1.85 7.27 -16.68
CA THR A 134 -0.89 6.94 -17.74
C THR A 134 0.54 7.09 -17.26
N ASP A 135 1.47 6.40 -17.93
CA ASP A 135 2.89 6.53 -17.68
C ASP A 135 3.36 8.00 -17.77
N ALA A 136 2.86 8.76 -18.74
CA ALA A 136 3.18 10.19 -18.86
C ALA A 136 2.72 11.02 -17.63
N GLN A 137 1.58 10.68 -17.02
CA GLN A 137 1.10 11.37 -15.82
C GLN A 137 1.97 11.01 -14.60
N ILE A 138 2.40 9.76 -14.49
CA ILE A 138 3.25 9.32 -13.39
C ILE A 138 4.66 9.88 -13.53
N SER A 139 5.28 9.79 -14.70
CA SER A 139 6.60 10.38 -14.98
C SER A 139 6.60 11.89 -14.72
N PHE A 140 5.53 12.60 -15.09
CA PHE A 140 5.38 14.02 -14.76
C PHE A 140 5.35 14.25 -13.25
N LEU A 141 4.65 13.40 -12.50
CA LEU A 141 4.57 13.51 -11.04
C LEU A 141 5.92 13.21 -10.37
N GLU A 142 6.58 12.14 -10.79
CA GLU A 142 7.89 11.70 -10.28
C GLU A 142 8.98 12.76 -10.45
N THR A 143 8.97 13.49 -11.59
CA THR A 143 10.00 14.46 -11.94
C THR A 143 9.63 15.91 -11.62
N ASN A 144 8.44 16.16 -11.04
CA ASN A 144 7.98 17.52 -10.77
C ASN A 144 8.57 18.10 -9.47
N SER A 145 9.68 18.82 -9.63
CA SER A 145 10.35 19.52 -8.54
C SER A 145 9.67 20.81 -8.08
N ARG A 146 8.60 21.27 -8.74
CA ARG A 146 7.87 22.49 -8.35
C ARG A 146 6.81 22.22 -7.28
N MET A 147 6.36 20.98 -7.12
CA MET A 147 5.39 20.62 -6.11
C MET A 147 6.04 20.62 -4.73
N ASN A 148 5.34 21.12 -3.72
CA ASN A 148 5.65 20.82 -2.34
C ASN A 148 5.08 19.45 -1.96
N TYR A 149 5.43 18.95 -0.76
CA TYR A 149 4.98 17.63 -0.30
C TYR A 149 3.44 17.49 -0.29
N THR A 150 2.72 18.49 0.20
CA THR A 150 1.24 18.47 0.29
C THR A 150 0.58 18.38 -1.09
N GLN A 151 1.15 19.04 -2.09
CA GLN A 151 0.66 18.97 -3.47
C GLN A 151 0.95 17.61 -4.08
N PHE A 152 2.19 17.11 -3.93
CA PHE A 152 2.61 15.81 -4.43
C PHE A 152 1.75 14.68 -3.86
N THR A 153 1.63 14.61 -2.52
CA THR A 153 0.85 13.54 -1.87
C THR A 153 -0.63 13.62 -2.25
N GLY A 154 -1.20 14.83 -2.39
CA GLY A 154 -2.60 14.99 -2.80
C GLY A 154 -2.89 14.51 -4.23
N VAL A 155 -1.96 14.72 -5.18
CA VAL A 155 -2.10 14.20 -6.55
C VAL A 155 -1.94 12.68 -6.56
N LEU A 156 -0.92 12.16 -5.86
CA LEU A 156 -0.67 10.71 -5.81
C LEU A 156 -1.80 9.96 -5.11
N GLU A 157 -2.36 10.48 -4.01
CA GLU A 157 -3.55 9.93 -3.36
C GLU A 157 -4.76 9.92 -4.31
N GLY A 158 -4.90 10.94 -5.16
CA GLY A 158 -5.93 10.99 -6.20
C GLY A 158 -5.78 9.86 -7.23
N TYR A 159 -4.57 9.61 -7.71
CA TYR A 159 -4.28 8.48 -8.61
C TYR A 159 -4.51 7.14 -7.92
N HIS A 160 -4.05 6.99 -6.70
CA HIS A 160 -4.31 5.82 -5.87
C HIS A 160 -5.81 5.52 -5.75
N ASN A 161 -6.63 6.50 -5.40
CA ASN A 161 -8.09 6.33 -5.31
C ASN A 161 -8.70 5.91 -6.65
N THR A 162 -8.19 6.45 -7.77
CA THR A 162 -8.63 6.08 -9.10
C THR A 162 -8.37 4.60 -9.38
N VAL A 163 -7.18 4.09 -9.04
CA VAL A 163 -6.83 2.68 -9.22
C VAL A 163 -7.74 1.77 -8.39
N HIS A 164 -7.98 2.09 -7.12
CA HIS A 164 -8.92 1.36 -6.26
C HIS A 164 -10.31 1.25 -6.88
N ASN A 165 -10.85 2.37 -7.35
CA ASN A 165 -12.18 2.42 -7.96
C ASN A 165 -12.26 1.65 -9.29
N LEU A 166 -11.19 1.68 -10.09
CA LEU A 166 -11.15 1.00 -11.40
C LEU A 166 -10.95 -0.52 -11.27
N VAL A 167 -10.27 -0.99 -10.24
CA VAL A 167 -10.26 -2.43 -9.90
C VAL A 167 -11.63 -2.84 -9.37
N GLY A 168 -12.27 -1.99 -8.58
CA GLY A 168 -13.62 -2.22 -8.05
C GLY A 168 -13.71 -3.43 -7.11
N GLY A 169 -14.94 -3.87 -6.85
CA GLY A 169 -15.16 -4.97 -5.92
C GLY A 169 -14.55 -4.71 -4.55
N THR A 170 -13.83 -5.68 -3.99
CA THR A 170 -13.16 -5.56 -2.69
C THR A 170 -12.19 -4.38 -2.63
N MET A 171 -11.43 -4.13 -3.71
CA MET A 171 -10.50 -3.00 -3.80
C MET A 171 -11.21 -1.64 -3.77
N GLY A 172 -12.46 -1.56 -4.19
CA GLY A 172 -13.25 -0.32 -4.22
C GLY A 172 -13.83 0.09 -2.85
N ASP A 173 -13.73 -0.74 -1.84
CA ASP A 173 -14.22 -0.46 -0.48
C ASP A 173 -13.03 -0.27 0.47
N ILE A 174 -12.80 0.96 0.92
CA ILE A 174 -11.68 1.34 1.78
C ILE A 174 -11.59 0.52 3.08
N MET A 175 -12.73 0.05 3.61
CA MET A 175 -12.78 -0.70 4.87
C MET A 175 -12.28 -2.13 4.74
N ILE A 176 -12.33 -2.69 3.53
CA ILE A 176 -11.96 -4.09 3.26
C ILE A 176 -10.94 -4.26 2.14
N SER A 177 -10.51 -3.17 1.52
CA SER A 177 -9.57 -3.23 0.38
C SER A 177 -8.30 -4.05 0.66
N PRO A 178 -7.70 -4.05 1.89
CA PRO A 178 -6.54 -4.90 2.15
C PRO A 178 -6.84 -6.41 2.21
N CYS A 179 -8.13 -6.82 2.22
CA CYS A 179 -8.48 -8.24 2.02
C CYS A 179 -7.98 -8.76 0.68
N ASP A 180 -7.93 -7.88 -0.34
CA ASP A 180 -7.41 -8.23 -1.65
C ASP A 180 -5.86 -8.16 -1.65
N PRO A 181 -5.14 -9.26 -1.96
CA PRO A 181 -3.68 -9.21 -2.06
C PRO A 181 -3.15 -8.18 -3.06
N LEU A 182 -3.94 -7.75 -4.03
CA LEU A 182 -3.60 -6.69 -4.96
C LEU A 182 -3.39 -5.34 -4.28
N PHE A 183 -4.04 -5.10 -3.13
CA PHE A 183 -3.86 -3.90 -2.32
C PHE A 183 -2.38 -3.65 -1.99
N TRP A 184 -1.69 -4.68 -1.55
CA TRP A 184 -0.28 -4.58 -1.17
C TRP A 184 0.61 -4.21 -2.35
N MET A 185 0.34 -4.79 -3.53
CA MET A 185 1.07 -4.47 -4.76
C MET A 185 0.79 -3.06 -5.27
N HIS A 186 -0.46 -2.62 -5.14
CA HIS A 186 -0.87 -1.27 -5.50
C HIS A 186 -0.19 -0.22 -4.60
N HIS A 187 -0.19 -0.44 -3.29
CA HIS A 187 0.48 0.46 -2.35
C HIS A 187 2.01 0.41 -2.46
N ALA A 188 2.59 -0.73 -2.84
CA ALA A 188 4.01 -0.81 -3.18
C ALA A 188 4.36 0.07 -4.40
N GLU A 189 3.49 0.14 -5.41
CA GLU A 189 3.68 1.08 -6.53
C GLU A 189 3.55 2.54 -6.09
N VAL A 190 2.58 2.86 -5.24
CA VAL A 190 2.43 4.21 -4.66
C VAL A 190 3.70 4.61 -3.89
N ASP A 191 4.27 3.70 -3.11
CA ASP A 191 5.52 3.92 -2.38
C ASP A 191 6.73 4.03 -3.31
N ARG A 192 6.78 3.23 -4.41
CA ARG A 192 7.82 3.33 -5.44
C ARG A 192 7.82 4.72 -6.09
N ILE A 193 6.67 5.22 -6.53
CA ILE A 193 6.51 6.56 -7.11
C ILE A 193 6.99 7.63 -6.10
N CYS A 194 6.60 7.49 -4.84
CA CYS A 194 7.05 8.40 -3.78
C CYS A 194 8.58 8.36 -3.62
N SER A 195 9.19 7.18 -3.65
CA SER A 195 10.63 7.02 -3.50
C SER A 195 11.43 7.66 -4.64
N ILE A 196 10.93 7.56 -5.89
CA ILE A 196 11.54 8.20 -7.06
C ILE A 196 11.47 9.74 -6.91
N TRP A 197 10.29 10.27 -6.55
CA TRP A 197 10.14 11.71 -6.31
C TRP A 197 11.07 12.22 -5.20
N GLN A 198 11.24 11.45 -4.11
CA GLN A 198 12.13 11.78 -3.01
C GLN A 198 13.62 11.71 -3.40
N ALA A 199 13.99 10.86 -4.35
CA ALA A 199 15.36 10.70 -4.82
C ALA A 199 15.85 11.89 -5.66
N ASP A 200 14.96 12.69 -6.24
CA ASP A 200 15.33 13.92 -6.96
C ASP A 200 15.95 14.93 -5.97
N PRO A 201 17.19 15.39 -6.22
CA PRO A 201 17.87 16.39 -5.38
C PRO A 201 17.05 17.67 -5.14
N ALA A 202 16.21 18.08 -6.11
CA ALA A 202 15.35 19.25 -6.00
C ALA A 202 14.15 19.05 -5.04
N ASN A 203 13.88 17.80 -4.66
CA ASN A 203 12.82 17.44 -3.72
C ASN A 203 13.36 17.10 -2.32
N GLN A 204 14.68 17.10 -2.15
CA GLN A 204 15.30 16.87 -0.84
C GLN A 204 14.78 17.86 0.21
N GLY A 205 14.44 17.33 1.39
CA GLY A 205 13.87 18.11 2.49
C GLY A 205 12.38 18.44 2.39
N LYS A 206 11.71 18.13 1.27
CA LYS A 206 10.25 18.20 1.17
C LYS A 206 9.64 17.00 1.89
N ARG A 207 8.94 17.27 2.98
CA ARG A 207 8.41 16.24 3.89
C ARG A 207 7.05 16.67 4.46
N PRO A 208 6.33 15.76 5.14
CA PRO A 208 5.12 16.10 5.87
C PRO A 208 5.35 17.24 6.85
N ALA A 209 4.41 18.19 6.91
CA ALA A 209 4.41 19.28 7.86
C ALA A 209 3.34 19.01 8.92
N LEU A 210 3.71 18.25 9.95
CA LEU A 210 2.83 17.80 11.03
C LEU A 210 3.35 18.26 12.39
N SER A 211 2.42 18.45 13.34
CA SER A 211 2.79 18.61 14.75
C SER A 211 3.35 17.28 15.29
N PRO A 212 4.13 17.29 16.38
CA PRO A 212 4.75 16.07 16.89
C PRO A 212 3.77 14.93 17.15
N ILE A 213 2.60 15.23 17.70
CA ILE A 213 1.58 14.20 17.96
C ILE A 213 0.97 13.61 16.67
N HIS A 214 0.85 14.41 15.62
CA HIS A 214 0.34 13.94 14.34
C HIS A 214 1.42 13.28 13.47
N ALA A 215 2.70 13.44 13.85
CA ALA A 215 3.80 12.78 13.17
C ALA A 215 3.94 11.31 13.57
N ILE A 216 3.36 10.89 14.69
CA ILE A 216 3.32 9.47 15.13
C ILE A 216 2.43 8.68 14.19
N LEU A 217 2.89 7.50 13.78
CA LEU A 217 2.16 6.61 12.85
C LEU A 217 1.42 5.52 13.63
N ASP A 218 0.25 5.87 14.19
CA ASP A 218 -0.60 4.89 14.87
C ASP A 218 -0.93 3.71 13.95
N PRO A 219 -0.95 2.46 14.47
CA PRO A 219 -0.78 2.07 15.88
C PRO A 219 0.67 1.74 16.27
N TRP A 220 1.68 2.15 15.51
CA TRP A 220 3.08 1.70 15.66
C TRP A 220 3.98 2.71 16.38
N ASP A 221 3.46 3.39 17.42
CA ASP A 221 4.34 4.19 18.30
C ASP A 221 5.53 3.34 18.80
N PRO A 222 6.80 3.78 18.65
CA PRO A 222 7.24 5.17 18.37
C PRO A 222 7.53 5.52 16.90
N ASP A 223 7.01 4.76 15.91
CA ASP A 223 7.27 5.08 14.51
C ASP A 223 6.62 6.43 14.12
N THR A 224 7.34 7.20 13.33
CA THR A 224 6.93 8.55 12.91
C THR A 224 7.16 8.76 11.42
N VAL A 225 6.58 9.81 10.87
CA VAL A 225 6.82 10.20 9.47
C VAL A 225 8.31 10.40 9.14
N ASP A 226 9.13 10.75 10.13
CA ASP A 226 10.58 10.94 9.96
C ASP A 226 11.34 9.60 10.01
N THR A 227 10.92 8.63 10.85
CA THR A 227 11.56 7.31 10.93
C THR A 227 11.39 6.49 9.67
N VAL A 228 10.31 6.72 8.91
CA VAL A 228 10.01 6.02 7.66
C VAL A 228 10.30 6.87 6.40
N ALA A 229 11.01 7.97 6.54
CA ALA A 229 11.20 8.93 5.45
C ALA A 229 11.98 8.36 4.25
N SER A 230 12.85 7.37 4.44
CA SER A 230 13.74 6.84 3.41
C SER A 230 13.67 5.32 3.29
N ILE A 231 13.35 4.81 2.10
CA ILE A 231 13.35 3.37 1.81
C ILE A 231 14.73 2.74 2.01
N THR A 232 15.80 3.46 1.69
CA THR A 232 17.18 2.98 1.89
C THR A 232 17.48 2.72 3.37
N THR A 233 17.03 3.62 4.25
CA THR A 233 17.18 3.44 5.71
C THR A 233 16.34 2.27 6.22
N LEU A 234 15.19 2.03 5.60
CA LEU A 234 14.30 0.91 5.93
C LEU A 234 14.78 -0.44 5.36
N GLY A 235 15.81 -0.44 4.53
CA GLY A 235 16.48 -1.66 4.06
C GLY A 235 15.81 -2.35 2.87
N TYR A 236 15.09 -1.61 2.03
CA TYR A 236 14.54 -2.11 0.77
C TYR A 236 14.70 -1.11 -0.38
N ASP A 237 14.51 -1.60 -1.60
CA ASP A 237 14.46 -0.81 -2.84
C ASP A 237 13.44 -1.41 -3.82
N TYR A 238 13.28 -0.73 -4.95
CA TYR A 238 12.47 -1.15 -6.10
C TYR A 238 13.37 -1.37 -7.31
N VAL A 239 13.31 -2.57 -7.91
CA VAL A 239 14.11 -2.98 -9.06
C VAL A 239 13.24 -3.41 -10.22
#